data_aa4089c6fb238220ab582c3ed96405a0
#
_entry.id   aa4089c6fb238220ab582c3ed96405a0
#
_cell.length_a   1.000
_cell.length_b   1.000
_cell.length_c   1.000
_cell.angle_alpha   90.00
_cell.angle_beta   90.00
_cell.angle_gamma   90.00
#
_symmetry.space_group_name_H-M   'P 1'
#
loop_
_entity.id
_entity.type
_entity.pdbx_description
1 polymer ?
#
loop_
_entity_poly.entity_id
_entity_poly.type
_entity_poly.pdbx_seq_one_letter_code
_entity_poly.pdbx_strand_id
1 'polypeptide(L)'
;MCAVFEVPRSNYYAHCLRAERVDEQRLLLRKRVNELFVQSRSSAGSRSICDMMWQQHGIAIGRFKVTRLMEESGLVSKQPGKHAYKQATVERPDIPNMLNREFAVSAPNQVWCGDITYLWAQGRWCYLAAVLDLYTRRVVGWALSEHPDADLVTKALDMAFEQRSRPEGVMFHSDQGSQYGSRRFRQRLWRYRMQQSMSRRGNCWDNAPMERLFRSLKTEWVPSVGYMTRREAMQDVSYYLMERYNWVRPHQFNDGLAPAVAEEKLKTVSGIS
;
A
#
# COMPACT_ATOMS: atom_id res chain seq x y z
N MET A 1 -54.67 13.74 2.17
CA MET A 1 -53.21 13.96 2.13
C MET A 1 -52.73 14.43 0.75
N CYS A 2 -52.96 13.71 -0.36
CA CYS A 2 -52.50 14.15 -1.70
C CYS A 2 -53.03 15.54 -2.14
N ALA A 3 -54.30 15.86 -1.80
CA ALA A 3 -54.87 17.18 -2.11
C ALA A 3 -54.26 18.34 -1.29
N VAL A 4 -53.77 18.06 -0.08
CA VAL A 4 -53.11 19.06 0.79
C VAL A 4 -51.70 19.40 0.28
N PHE A 5 -51.03 18.46 -0.36
CA PHE A 5 -49.69 18.64 -0.92
C PHE A 5 -49.70 18.89 -2.44
N GLU A 6 -50.88 19.10 -3.04
CA GLU A 6 -51.05 19.30 -4.49
C GLU A 6 -50.40 18.25 -5.38
N VAL A 7 -50.26 17.00 -4.86
CA VAL A 7 -49.65 15.88 -5.57
C VAL A 7 -50.73 15.02 -6.23
N PRO A 8 -50.62 14.72 -7.54
CA PRO A 8 -51.56 13.79 -8.21
C PRO A 8 -51.58 12.45 -7.50
N ARG A 9 -52.77 11.87 -7.27
CA ARG A 9 -52.95 10.56 -6.64
C ARG A 9 -52.18 9.48 -7.39
N SER A 10 -52.11 9.53 -8.72
CA SER A 10 -51.32 8.62 -9.55
C SER A 10 -49.85 8.62 -9.19
N ASN A 11 -49.26 9.78 -8.91
CA ASN A 11 -47.85 9.89 -8.50
C ASN A 11 -47.63 9.26 -7.11
N TYR A 12 -48.56 9.40 -6.20
CA TYR A 12 -48.50 8.76 -4.89
C TYR A 12 -48.51 7.22 -5.00
N TYR A 13 -49.49 6.67 -5.75
CA TYR A 13 -49.55 5.22 -5.95
C TYR A 13 -48.38 4.67 -6.76
N ALA A 14 -47.92 5.41 -7.75
CA ALA A 14 -46.72 5.06 -8.48
C ALA A 14 -45.45 5.07 -7.58
N HIS A 15 -45.42 5.97 -6.59
CA HIS A 15 -44.34 5.99 -5.60
C HIS A 15 -44.40 4.78 -4.65
N CYS A 16 -45.58 4.44 -4.14
CA CYS A 16 -45.80 3.26 -3.30
C CYS A 16 -45.41 1.97 -4.03
N LEU A 17 -45.86 1.77 -5.27
CA LEU A 17 -45.52 0.62 -6.09
C LEU A 17 -44.01 0.56 -6.44
N ARG A 18 -43.35 1.72 -6.58
CA ARG A 18 -41.88 1.76 -6.76
C ARG A 18 -41.13 1.40 -5.49
N ALA A 19 -41.61 1.80 -4.32
CA ALA A 19 -41.02 1.46 -3.03
C ALA A 19 -41.08 -0.04 -2.73
N GLU A 20 -42.10 -0.74 -3.27
CA GLU A 20 -42.26 -2.19 -3.11
C GLU A 20 -41.41 -3.01 -4.11
N ARG A 21 -40.92 -2.39 -5.20
CA ARG A 21 -40.08 -3.10 -6.17
C ARG A 21 -38.68 -3.25 -5.65
N VAL A 22 -38.22 -4.49 -5.59
CA VAL A 22 -36.82 -4.82 -5.29
C VAL A 22 -35.93 -4.33 -6.44
N ASP A 23 -35.03 -3.41 -6.15
CA ASP A 23 -34.00 -2.98 -7.12
C ASP A 23 -32.86 -4.00 -7.14
N GLU A 24 -32.98 -5.01 -8.03
CA GLU A 24 -32.02 -6.09 -8.17
C GLU A 24 -30.61 -5.57 -8.51
N GLN A 25 -30.49 -4.51 -9.33
CA GLN A 25 -29.22 -3.91 -9.67
C GLN A 25 -28.56 -3.29 -8.43
N ARG A 26 -29.35 -2.61 -7.60
CA ARG A 26 -28.87 -2.04 -6.35
C ARG A 26 -28.42 -3.12 -5.37
N LEU A 27 -29.18 -4.21 -5.26
CA LEU A 27 -28.80 -5.37 -4.43
C LEU A 27 -27.50 -6.00 -4.91
N LEU A 28 -27.33 -6.18 -6.21
CA LEU A 28 -26.08 -6.70 -6.78
C LEU A 28 -24.89 -5.78 -6.49
N LEU A 29 -25.05 -4.47 -6.69
CA LEU A 29 -23.99 -3.50 -6.38
C LEU A 29 -23.64 -3.52 -4.88
N ARG A 30 -24.63 -3.58 -3.99
CA ARG A 30 -24.42 -3.66 -2.54
C ARG A 30 -23.68 -4.94 -2.15
N LYS A 31 -24.03 -6.08 -2.75
CA LYS A 31 -23.32 -7.34 -2.57
C LYS A 31 -21.84 -7.21 -2.98
N ARG A 32 -21.55 -6.65 -4.16
CA ARG A 32 -20.18 -6.44 -4.64
C ARG A 32 -19.37 -5.52 -3.73
N VAL A 33 -19.97 -4.39 -3.30
CA VAL A 33 -19.34 -3.46 -2.35
C VAL A 33 -18.97 -4.18 -1.05
N ASN A 34 -19.86 -5.02 -0.54
CA ASN A 34 -19.63 -5.79 0.69
C ASN A 34 -18.50 -6.83 0.52
N GLU A 35 -18.50 -7.57 -0.59
CA GLU A 35 -17.45 -8.54 -0.94
C GLU A 35 -16.06 -7.86 -0.96
N LEU A 36 -15.94 -6.73 -1.66
CA LEU A 36 -14.69 -5.97 -1.75
C LEU A 36 -14.25 -5.38 -0.40
N PHE A 37 -15.21 -4.93 0.42
CA PHE A 37 -14.94 -4.44 1.76
C PHE A 37 -14.38 -5.55 2.66
N VAL A 38 -15.01 -6.73 2.66
CA VAL A 38 -14.53 -7.92 3.39
C VAL A 38 -13.15 -8.36 2.88
N GLN A 39 -12.95 -8.41 1.55
CA GLN A 39 -11.66 -8.73 0.93
C GLN A 39 -10.54 -7.79 1.42
N SER A 40 -10.87 -6.54 1.70
CA SER A 40 -9.93 -5.54 2.24
C SER A 40 -9.71 -5.64 3.76
N ARG A 41 -10.23 -6.63 4.44
CA ARG A 41 -10.27 -6.72 5.91
C ARG A 41 -10.92 -5.49 6.55
N SER A 42 -12.00 -5.00 5.96
CA SER A 42 -12.76 -3.83 6.43
C SER A 42 -11.95 -2.51 6.43
N SER A 43 -10.94 -2.41 5.56
CA SER A 43 -10.08 -1.22 5.50
C SER A 43 -10.40 -0.29 4.33
N ALA A 44 -10.97 -0.80 3.23
CA ALA A 44 -11.22 -0.01 2.03
C ALA A 44 -12.31 1.03 2.26
N GLY A 45 -12.01 2.30 1.94
CA GLY A 45 -12.99 3.37 1.87
C GLY A 45 -13.64 3.47 0.48
N SER A 46 -14.64 4.33 0.34
CA SER A 46 -15.43 4.45 -0.89
C SER A 46 -14.61 4.71 -2.16
N ARG A 47 -13.50 5.46 -2.09
CA ARG A 47 -12.61 5.67 -3.25
C ARG A 47 -11.96 4.35 -3.69
N SER A 48 -11.32 3.65 -2.75
CA SER A 48 -10.67 2.37 -3.05
C SER A 48 -11.66 1.32 -3.56
N ILE A 49 -12.90 1.31 -3.03
CA ILE A 49 -13.95 0.41 -3.52
C ILE A 49 -14.36 0.78 -4.95
N CYS A 50 -14.47 2.07 -5.33
CA CYS A 50 -14.70 2.46 -6.71
C CYS A 50 -13.63 1.89 -7.65
N ASP A 51 -12.35 2.07 -7.29
CA ASP A 51 -11.24 1.60 -8.09
C ASP A 51 -11.22 0.07 -8.19
N MET A 52 -11.51 -0.65 -7.10
CA MET A 52 -11.61 -2.11 -7.08
C MET A 52 -12.82 -2.61 -7.90
N MET A 53 -13.97 -1.92 -7.86
CA MET A 53 -15.14 -2.24 -8.69
C MET A 53 -14.80 -2.16 -10.18
N TRP A 54 -14.04 -1.14 -10.57
CA TRP A 54 -13.57 -1.01 -11.95
C TRP A 54 -12.54 -2.10 -12.31
N GLN A 55 -11.52 -2.30 -11.48
CA GLN A 55 -10.42 -3.23 -11.79
C GLN A 55 -10.86 -4.70 -11.82
N GLN A 56 -11.73 -5.11 -10.87
CA GLN A 56 -12.11 -6.52 -10.73
C GLN A 56 -13.39 -6.89 -11.47
N HIS A 57 -14.29 -5.94 -11.70
CA HIS A 57 -15.62 -6.21 -12.25
C HIS A 57 -15.94 -5.37 -13.50
N GLY A 58 -15.08 -4.45 -13.92
CA GLY A 58 -15.35 -3.54 -15.04
C GLY A 58 -16.53 -2.57 -14.79
N ILE A 59 -16.92 -2.39 -13.52
CA ILE A 59 -18.08 -1.58 -13.14
C ILE A 59 -17.63 -0.17 -12.77
N ALA A 60 -17.96 0.81 -13.63
CA ALA A 60 -17.77 2.22 -13.32
C ALA A 60 -18.88 2.71 -12.37
N ILE A 61 -18.52 3.08 -11.14
CA ILE A 61 -19.46 3.55 -10.12
C ILE A 61 -18.91 4.80 -9.43
N GLY A 62 -19.77 5.80 -9.26
CA GLY A 62 -19.37 7.05 -8.60
C GLY A 62 -19.23 6.90 -7.07
N ARG A 63 -18.28 7.65 -6.51
CA ARG A 63 -17.94 7.63 -5.08
C ARG A 63 -19.18 7.83 -4.18
N PHE A 64 -20.04 8.79 -4.49
CA PHE A 64 -21.23 9.07 -3.68
C PHE A 64 -22.20 7.89 -3.63
N LYS A 65 -22.35 7.16 -4.77
CA LYS A 65 -23.17 5.95 -4.81
C LYS A 65 -22.56 4.85 -3.94
N VAL A 66 -21.24 4.65 -4.00
CA VAL A 66 -20.54 3.68 -3.14
C VAL A 66 -20.66 4.07 -1.66
N THR A 67 -20.46 5.34 -1.32
CA THR A 67 -20.63 5.82 0.07
C THR A 67 -22.02 5.47 0.61
N ARG A 68 -23.07 5.73 -0.15
CA ARG A 68 -24.45 5.41 0.23
C ARG A 68 -24.65 3.89 0.40
N LEU A 69 -24.11 3.07 -0.50
CA LEU A 69 -24.20 1.61 -0.39
C LEU A 69 -23.44 1.07 0.83
N MET A 70 -22.32 1.69 1.20
CA MET A 70 -21.58 1.37 2.42
C MET A 70 -22.38 1.74 3.67
N GLU A 71 -22.98 2.93 3.71
CA GLU A 71 -23.83 3.39 4.81
C GLU A 71 -25.03 2.47 5.01
N GLU A 72 -25.73 2.10 3.94
CA GLU A 72 -26.86 1.15 3.97
C GLU A 72 -26.49 -0.23 4.50
N SER A 73 -25.22 -0.61 4.34
CA SER A 73 -24.68 -1.90 4.81
C SER A 73 -23.94 -1.78 6.14
N GLY A 74 -23.91 -0.61 6.77
CA GLY A 74 -23.20 -0.36 8.02
C GLY A 74 -21.67 -0.53 7.92
N LEU A 75 -21.09 -0.34 6.72
CA LEU A 75 -19.67 -0.54 6.47
C LEU A 75 -18.85 0.72 6.80
N VAL A 76 -17.95 0.61 7.77
CA VAL A 76 -17.07 1.70 8.20
C VAL A 76 -15.62 1.29 8.00
N SER A 77 -14.89 2.02 7.14
CA SER A 77 -13.48 1.75 6.87
C SER A 77 -12.57 2.09 8.06
N LYS A 78 -11.54 1.28 8.28
CA LYS A 78 -10.52 1.53 9.29
C LYS A 78 -9.79 2.85 9.01
N GLN A 79 -9.61 3.67 10.05
CA GLN A 79 -8.84 4.91 9.96
C GLN A 79 -7.48 4.73 10.62
N PRO A 80 -6.40 5.26 10.02
CA PRO A 80 -5.08 5.21 10.64
C PRO A 80 -5.04 6.08 11.89
N GLY A 81 -4.44 5.54 12.98
CA GLY A 81 -4.18 6.30 14.19
C GLY A 81 -3.14 7.42 13.99
N LYS A 82 -2.96 8.26 15.01
CA LYS A 82 -1.88 9.26 15.05
C LYS A 82 -0.52 8.56 15.04
N HIS A 83 0.39 9.05 14.22
CA HIS A 83 1.74 8.50 14.11
C HIS A 83 2.71 9.29 15.02
N ALA A 84 3.49 8.57 15.84
CA ALA A 84 4.57 9.16 16.62
C ALA A 84 5.91 8.94 15.88
N TYR A 85 6.61 10.01 15.54
CA TYR A 85 7.91 9.94 14.86
C TYR A 85 9.03 9.71 15.86
N LYS A 86 9.92 8.76 15.56
CA LYS A 86 11.19 8.59 16.28
C LYS A 86 12.29 9.36 15.54
N GLN A 87 13.03 10.20 16.25
CA GLN A 87 14.17 10.90 15.67
C GLN A 87 15.42 10.01 15.70
N ALA A 88 16.17 10.01 14.59
CA ALA A 88 17.46 9.36 14.53
C ALA A 88 18.47 10.04 15.46
N THR A 89 19.23 9.26 16.22
CA THR A 89 20.19 9.75 17.22
C THR A 89 21.59 9.99 16.64
N VAL A 90 21.94 9.36 15.52
CA VAL A 90 23.28 9.45 14.89
C VAL A 90 23.13 9.95 13.46
N GLU A 91 23.98 10.91 13.08
CA GLU A 91 24.07 11.40 11.70
C GLU A 91 25.22 10.71 10.94
N ARG A 92 24.99 10.44 9.65
CA ARG A 92 25.96 9.88 8.71
C ARG A 92 26.24 10.89 7.60
N PRO A 93 27.08 11.90 7.86
CA PRO A 93 27.34 12.97 6.89
C PRO A 93 28.11 12.47 5.65
N ASP A 94 28.73 11.29 5.74
CA ASP A 94 29.44 10.62 4.64
C ASP A 94 28.52 10.05 3.54
N ILE A 95 27.20 9.97 3.78
CA ILE A 95 26.22 9.49 2.82
C ILE A 95 25.17 10.59 2.57
N PRO A 96 25.27 11.34 1.46
CA PRO A 96 24.39 12.47 1.22
C PRO A 96 22.96 12.04 0.86
N ASN A 97 22.00 12.96 1.07
CA ASN A 97 20.65 12.82 0.53
C ASN A 97 20.65 13.23 -0.96
N MET A 98 20.84 12.24 -1.83
CA MET A 98 20.82 12.44 -3.29
C MET A 98 19.41 12.47 -3.85
N LEU A 99 18.44 11.80 -3.19
CA LEU A 99 17.05 11.75 -3.66
C LEU A 99 16.32 13.09 -3.51
N ASN A 100 16.67 13.87 -2.49
CA ASN A 100 16.12 15.21 -2.24
C ASN A 100 14.60 15.34 -2.39
N ARG A 101 13.85 14.30 -2.02
CA ARG A 101 12.37 14.18 -2.16
C ARG A 101 11.84 14.14 -3.61
N GLU A 102 12.69 13.92 -4.58
CA GLU A 102 12.29 13.72 -5.96
C GLU A 102 11.71 12.31 -6.15
N PHE A 103 10.52 12.09 -5.57
CA PHE A 103 9.87 10.78 -5.56
C PHE A 103 9.21 10.39 -6.88
N ALA A 104 9.09 11.29 -7.84
CA ALA A 104 8.57 11.01 -9.17
C ALA A 104 9.75 10.62 -10.09
N VAL A 105 9.87 9.33 -10.37
CA VAL A 105 10.89 8.78 -11.26
C VAL A 105 10.27 8.33 -12.58
N SER A 106 11.04 8.36 -13.66
CA SER A 106 10.54 8.16 -15.02
C SER A 106 10.53 6.70 -15.49
N ALA A 107 11.25 5.82 -14.81
CA ALA A 107 11.36 4.42 -15.16
C ALA A 107 11.53 3.51 -13.93
N PRO A 108 11.19 2.20 -14.03
CA PRO A 108 11.45 1.24 -12.98
C PRO A 108 12.97 1.08 -12.76
N ASN A 109 13.33 0.67 -11.56
CA ASN A 109 14.71 0.42 -11.14
C ASN A 109 15.65 1.64 -11.17
N GLN A 110 15.12 2.86 -11.21
CA GLN A 110 15.94 4.07 -11.03
C GLN A 110 16.21 4.34 -9.54
N VAL A 111 15.18 4.30 -8.72
CA VAL A 111 15.27 4.57 -7.28
C VAL A 111 14.48 3.54 -6.49
N TRP A 112 15.14 2.89 -5.55
CA TRP A 112 14.51 2.03 -4.55
C TRP A 112 14.60 2.68 -3.19
N CYS A 113 13.50 2.67 -2.45
CA CYS A 113 13.48 3.10 -1.04
C CYS A 113 13.40 1.89 -0.12
N GLY A 114 14.19 1.91 0.95
CA GLY A 114 14.18 0.89 1.99
C GLY A 114 13.89 1.47 3.37
N ASP A 115 13.22 0.68 4.20
CA ASP A 115 12.95 1.03 5.60
C ASP A 115 12.62 -0.23 6.42
N ILE A 116 12.70 -0.11 7.75
CA ILE A 116 12.38 -1.17 8.71
C ILE A 116 11.19 -0.76 9.56
N THR A 117 10.24 -1.67 9.72
CA THR A 117 9.19 -1.53 10.72
C THR A 117 9.15 -2.75 11.64
N TYR A 118 8.41 -2.64 12.74
CA TYR A 118 8.26 -3.72 13.71
C TYR A 118 6.82 -4.20 13.77
N LEU A 119 6.64 -5.49 13.99
CA LEU A 119 5.38 -6.21 14.09
C LEU A 119 5.39 -7.05 15.38
N TRP A 120 4.25 -7.12 16.05
CA TRP A 120 4.11 -7.98 17.23
C TRP A 120 3.72 -9.39 16.79
N ALA A 121 4.55 -10.37 17.14
CA ALA A 121 4.29 -11.77 16.82
C ALA A 121 4.85 -12.68 17.93
N GLN A 122 4.07 -13.65 18.34
CA GLN A 122 4.48 -14.65 19.36
C GLN A 122 5.03 -14.02 20.65
N GLY A 123 4.37 -12.96 21.15
CA GLY A 123 4.77 -12.31 22.40
C GLY A 123 6.06 -11.49 22.34
N ARG A 124 6.59 -11.21 21.15
CA ARG A 124 7.82 -10.41 20.94
C ARG A 124 7.76 -9.56 19.69
N TRP A 125 8.67 -8.62 19.57
CA TRP A 125 8.83 -7.82 18.36
C TRP A 125 9.59 -8.61 17.28
N CYS A 126 9.04 -8.61 16.08
CA CYS A 126 9.70 -9.00 14.84
C CYS A 126 9.89 -7.77 13.98
N TYR A 127 10.92 -7.77 13.16
CA TYR A 127 11.32 -6.63 12.33
C TYR A 127 11.15 -6.99 10.86
N LEU A 128 10.45 -6.14 10.14
CA LEU A 128 10.19 -6.24 8.71
C LEU A 128 10.99 -5.18 7.98
N ALA A 129 11.93 -5.57 7.14
CA ALA A 129 12.53 -4.70 6.14
C ALA A 129 11.77 -4.85 4.81
N ALA A 130 11.51 -3.75 4.12
CA ALA A 130 10.92 -3.75 2.80
C ALA A 130 11.67 -2.82 1.85
N VAL A 131 11.64 -3.14 0.57
CA VAL A 131 12.22 -2.37 -0.53
C VAL A 131 11.11 -2.04 -1.52
N LEU A 132 10.95 -0.76 -1.83
CA LEU A 132 9.93 -0.19 -2.69
C LEU A 132 10.59 0.46 -3.90
N ASP A 133 10.18 0.08 -5.12
CA ASP A 133 10.53 0.82 -6.33
C ASP A 133 9.65 2.07 -6.44
N LEU A 134 10.28 3.24 -6.58
CA LEU A 134 9.55 4.51 -6.60
C LEU A 134 8.73 4.73 -7.88
N TYR A 135 9.00 4.01 -8.97
CA TYR A 135 8.32 4.23 -10.25
C TYR A 135 6.80 4.07 -10.14
N THR A 136 6.35 2.93 -9.64
CA THR A 136 4.92 2.66 -9.42
C THR A 136 4.58 2.34 -7.96
N ARG A 137 5.48 2.59 -7.03
CA ARG A 137 5.34 2.22 -5.62
C ARG A 137 5.22 0.70 -5.41
N ARG A 138 5.82 -0.10 -6.29
CA ARG A 138 5.81 -1.55 -6.20
C ARG A 138 6.79 -2.03 -5.14
N VAL A 139 6.35 -2.92 -4.25
CA VAL A 139 7.24 -3.62 -3.32
C VAL A 139 8.01 -4.68 -4.11
N VAL A 140 9.34 -4.59 -4.10
CA VAL A 140 10.23 -5.44 -4.89
C VAL A 140 11.07 -6.40 -4.04
N GLY A 141 11.14 -6.17 -2.72
CA GLY A 141 11.83 -7.06 -1.81
C GLY A 141 11.40 -6.84 -0.37
N TRP A 142 11.53 -7.88 0.45
CA TRP A 142 11.24 -7.81 1.87
C TRP A 142 11.92 -8.95 2.63
N ALA A 143 12.09 -8.78 3.94
CA ALA A 143 12.55 -9.82 4.85
C ALA A 143 11.98 -9.60 6.25
N LEU A 144 11.79 -10.69 7.00
CA LEU A 144 11.34 -10.66 8.40
C LEU A 144 12.38 -11.34 9.29
N SER A 145 12.73 -10.71 10.42
CA SER A 145 13.71 -11.21 11.39
C SER A 145 13.31 -10.90 12.81
N GLU A 146 13.92 -11.58 13.78
CA GLU A 146 13.82 -11.23 15.22
C GLU A 146 14.77 -10.10 15.59
N HIS A 147 15.72 -9.75 14.74
CA HIS A 147 16.72 -8.71 14.97
C HIS A 147 16.70 -7.67 13.86
N PRO A 148 16.72 -6.37 14.18
CA PRO A 148 16.82 -5.28 13.22
C PRO A 148 18.28 -5.03 12.85
N ASP A 149 18.95 -6.00 12.25
CA ASP A 149 20.36 -5.99 11.93
C ASP A 149 20.65 -5.75 10.44
N ALA A 150 21.93 -5.73 10.09
CA ALA A 150 22.37 -5.55 8.71
C ALA A 150 21.95 -6.74 7.81
N ASP A 151 21.79 -7.95 8.39
CA ASP A 151 21.37 -9.13 7.66
C ASP A 151 19.93 -9.01 7.17
N LEU A 152 19.05 -8.45 8.01
CA LEU A 152 17.67 -8.22 7.67
C LEU A 152 17.54 -7.34 6.41
N VAL A 153 18.18 -6.18 6.41
CA VAL A 153 18.10 -5.23 5.28
C VAL A 153 18.83 -5.77 4.03
N THR A 154 19.91 -6.54 4.22
CA THR A 154 20.61 -7.18 3.12
C THR A 154 19.76 -8.25 2.45
N LYS A 155 19.04 -9.08 3.20
CA LYS A 155 18.10 -10.08 2.66
C LYS A 155 16.96 -9.44 1.86
N ALA A 156 16.40 -8.33 2.35
CA ALA A 156 15.38 -7.58 1.62
C ALA A 156 15.92 -7.01 0.30
N LEU A 157 17.14 -6.47 0.31
CA LEU A 157 17.83 -5.99 -0.88
C LEU A 157 18.15 -7.12 -1.86
N ASP A 158 18.63 -8.26 -1.37
CA ASP A 158 18.96 -9.42 -2.20
C ASP A 158 17.70 -9.95 -2.93
N MET A 159 16.59 -10.06 -2.22
CA MET A 159 15.30 -10.42 -2.83
C MET A 159 14.90 -9.42 -3.92
N ALA A 160 15.00 -8.11 -3.65
CA ALA A 160 14.68 -7.07 -4.62
C ALA A 160 15.56 -7.19 -5.87
N PHE A 161 16.86 -7.37 -5.69
CA PHE A 161 17.83 -7.47 -6.76
C PHE A 161 17.55 -8.67 -7.69
N GLU A 162 17.30 -9.86 -7.11
CA GLU A 162 16.97 -11.05 -7.89
C GLU A 162 15.61 -10.93 -8.58
N GLN A 163 14.57 -10.45 -7.90
CA GLN A 163 13.25 -10.28 -8.50
C GLN A 163 13.20 -9.27 -9.65
N ARG A 164 14.09 -8.29 -9.63
CA ARG A 164 14.17 -7.25 -10.67
C ARG A 164 15.20 -7.56 -11.74
N SER A 165 15.65 -8.83 -11.84
CA SER A 165 16.60 -9.30 -12.84
C SER A 165 17.95 -8.58 -12.77
N ARG A 166 18.41 -8.28 -11.56
CA ARG A 166 19.75 -7.75 -11.25
C ARG A 166 20.05 -6.40 -11.92
N PRO A 167 19.25 -5.36 -11.71
CA PRO A 167 19.48 -4.07 -12.34
C PRO A 167 20.74 -3.39 -11.82
N GLU A 168 21.44 -2.68 -12.71
CA GLU A 168 22.60 -1.87 -12.36
C GLU A 168 22.23 -0.38 -12.24
N GLY A 169 23.02 0.39 -11.49
CA GLY A 169 22.89 1.84 -11.39
C GLY A 169 21.71 2.34 -10.56
N VAL A 170 21.01 1.46 -9.85
CA VAL A 170 19.89 1.84 -8.98
C VAL A 170 20.38 2.69 -7.82
N MET A 171 19.69 3.80 -7.56
CA MET A 171 19.87 4.55 -6.31
C MET A 171 19.05 3.89 -5.20
N PHE A 172 19.71 3.45 -4.12
CA PHE A 172 19.06 2.95 -2.92
C PHE A 172 18.97 4.03 -1.86
N HIS A 173 17.77 4.48 -1.53
CA HIS A 173 17.50 5.49 -0.51
C HIS A 173 16.92 4.87 0.76
N SER A 174 17.42 5.33 1.92
CA SER A 174 16.91 4.90 3.23
C SER A 174 16.92 6.01 4.25
N ASP A 175 16.36 5.78 5.43
CA ASP A 175 16.64 6.58 6.61
C ASP A 175 18.10 6.40 7.08
N GLN A 176 18.48 7.12 8.15
CA GLN A 176 19.81 7.03 8.75
C GLN A 176 19.96 5.86 9.74
N GLY A 177 19.17 4.80 9.60
CA GLY A 177 19.29 3.60 10.42
C GLY A 177 20.70 2.98 10.35
N SER A 178 21.22 2.57 11.50
CA SER A 178 22.57 1.98 11.60
C SER A 178 22.77 0.76 10.71
N GLN A 179 21.70 0.03 10.41
CA GLN A 179 21.66 -1.14 9.53
C GLN A 179 22.08 -0.77 8.11
N TYR A 180 21.52 0.31 7.56
CA TYR A 180 21.82 0.84 6.22
C TYR A 180 23.21 1.48 6.12
N GLY A 181 23.71 2.06 7.23
CA GLY A 181 25.09 2.58 7.32
C GLY A 181 26.14 1.49 7.59
N SER A 182 25.76 0.24 7.80
CA SER A 182 26.68 -0.84 8.11
C SER A 182 27.63 -1.18 6.96
N ARG A 183 28.87 -1.60 7.30
CA ARG A 183 29.83 -2.07 6.29
C ARG A 183 29.28 -3.17 5.41
N ARG A 184 28.54 -4.11 6.00
CA ARG A 184 27.93 -5.25 5.29
C ARG A 184 26.93 -4.81 4.22
N PHE A 185 26.03 -3.91 4.56
CA PHE A 185 25.03 -3.38 3.63
C PHE A 185 25.67 -2.55 2.52
N ARG A 186 26.62 -1.66 2.86
CA ARG A 186 27.38 -0.86 1.90
C ARG A 186 28.18 -1.73 0.91
N GLN A 187 28.81 -2.79 1.39
CA GLN A 187 29.51 -3.75 0.52
C GLN A 187 28.54 -4.47 -0.42
N ARG A 188 27.31 -4.75 0.02
CA ARG A 188 26.28 -5.36 -0.84
C ARG A 188 25.83 -4.38 -1.94
N LEU A 189 25.56 -3.13 -1.62
CA LEU A 189 25.25 -2.09 -2.61
C LEU A 189 26.37 -1.93 -3.64
N TRP A 190 27.61 -1.86 -3.18
CA TRP A 190 28.78 -1.78 -4.07
C TRP A 190 28.88 -2.98 -5.03
N ARG A 191 28.67 -4.20 -4.51
CA ARG A 191 28.67 -5.42 -5.33
C ARG A 191 27.57 -5.39 -6.41
N TYR A 192 26.43 -4.79 -6.09
CA TYR A 192 25.30 -4.64 -7.01
C TYR A 192 25.40 -3.38 -7.87
N ARG A 193 26.50 -2.63 -7.80
CA ARG A 193 26.70 -1.36 -8.52
C ARG A 193 25.60 -0.34 -8.28
N MET A 194 25.09 -0.30 -7.05
CA MET A 194 24.05 0.62 -6.62
C MET A 194 24.65 1.85 -5.91
N GLN A 195 24.00 3.00 -6.09
CA GLN A 195 24.33 4.23 -5.39
C GLN A 195 23.57 4.31 -4.08
N GLN A 196 24.21 4.75 -3.00
CA GLN A 196 23.54 4.92 -1.71
C GLN A 196 23.16 6.37 -1.48
N SER A 197 21.92 6.59 -1.02
CA SER A 197 21.39 7.86 -0.57
C SER A 197 20.73 7.69 0.80
N MET A 198 20.86 8.66 1.69
CA MET A 198 20.24 8.63 3.01
C MET A 198 19.47 9.92 3.29
N SER A 199 18.34 9.80 3.99
CA SER A 199 17.55 10.94 4.48
C SER A 199 18.39 11.87 5.36
N ARG A 200 18.04 13.14 5.40
CA ARG A 200 18.62 14.07 6.37
C ARG A 200 18.17 13.71 7.78
N ARG A 201 19.02 13.98 8.76
CA ARG A 201 18.73 13.71 10.17
C ARG A 201 17.43 14.39 10.61
N GLY A 202 16.57 13.63 11.29
CA GLY A 202 15.31 14.15 11.84
C GLY A 202 14.27 14.54 10.79
N ASN A 203 14.52 14.24 9.52
CA ASN A 203 13.63 14.58 8.42
C ASN A 203 12.90 13.37 7.88
N CYS A 204 11.80 13.00 8.55
CA CYS A 204 10.95 11.86 8.18
C CYS A 204 10.35 11.99 6.76
N TRP A 205 10.15 13.21 6.27
CA TRP A 205 9.61 13.48 4.93
C TRP A 205 10.50 12.96 3.80
N ASP A 206 11.79 12.76 4.07
CA ASP A 206 12.74 12.29 3.07
C ASP A 206 12.52 10.81 2.69
N ASN A 207 11.78 10.02 3.52
CA ASN A 207 11.40 8.62 3.24
C ASN A 207 9.87 8.40 3.28
N ALA A 208 9.09 9.42 2.96
CA ALA A 208 7.63 9.39 3.02
C ALA A 208 6.94 8.22 2.26
N PRO A 209 7.46 7.73 1.10
CA PRO A 209 6.88 6.56 0.44
C PRO A 209 6.89 5.29 1.31
N MET A 210 7.97 5.04 2.05
CA MET A 210 8.08 3.87 2.94
C MET A 210 7.19 4.02 4.17
N GLU A 211 7.13 5.21 4.76
CA GLU A 211 6.20 5.50 5.86
C GLU A 211 4.74 5.21 5.46
N ARG A 212 4.36 5.61 4.24
CA ARG A 212 3.02 5.35 3.70
C ARG A 212 2.77 3.86 3.50
N LEU A 213 3.74 3.10 2.98
CA LEU A 213 3.65 1.65 2.84
C LEU A 213 3.38 0.99 4.20
N PHE A 214 4.21 1.28 5.20
CA PHE A 214 4.08 0.65 6.51
C PHE A 214 2.84 1.10 7.27
N ARG A 215 2.42 2.34 7.10
CA ARG A 215 1.15 2.82 7.64
C ARG A 215 -0.03 2.04 7.05
N SER A 216 -0.03 1.83 5.73
CA SER A 216 -1.04 1.02 5.06
C SER A 216 -1.04 -0.42 5.58
N LEU A 217 0.12 -1.07 5.63
CA LEU A 217 0.26 -2.43 6.16
C LEU A 217 -0.33 -2.54 7.58
N LYS A 218 0.09 -1.66 8.49
CA LYS A 218 -0.32 -1.72 9.91
C LYS A 218 -1.80 -1.39 10.12
N THR A 219 -2.34 -0.43 9.38
CA THR A 219 -3.74 -0.02 9.54
C THR A 219 -4.71 -0.99 8.88
N GLU A 220 -4.36 -1.44 7.68
CA GLU A 220 -5.28 -2.18 6.83
C GLU A 220 -5.22 -3.68 7.07
N TRP A 221 -4.06 -4.21 7.45
CA TRP A 221 -3.80 -5.64 7.36
C TRP A 221 -3.39 -6.33 8.65
N VAL A 222 -2.42 -5.78 9.37
CA VAL A 222 -1.90 -6.39 10.60
C VAL A 222 -2.99 -6.49 11.66
N PRO A 223 -3.21 -7.66 12.28
CA PRO A 223 -4.15 -7.80 13.38
C PRO A 223 -3.79 -6.88 14.55
N SER A 224 -4.80 -6.28 15.18
CA SER A 224 -4.60 -5.35 16.31
C SER A 224 -3.91 -5.99 17.52
N VAL A 225 -4.12 -7.29 17.71
CA VAL A 225 -3.47 -8.09 18.77
C VAL A 225 -2.11 -8.65 18.37
N GLY A 226 -1.67 -8.43 17.12
CA GLY A 226 -0.50 -9.05 16.54
C GLY A 226 -0.76 -10.46 16.03
N TYR A 227 0.32 -11.18 15.70
CA TYR A 227 0.27 -12.55 15.20
C TYR A 227 0.56 -13.57 16.29
N MET A 228 -0.11 -14.71 16.25
CA MET A 228 0.09 -15.79 17.21
C MET A 228 1.44 -16.49 17.03
N THR A 229 1.91 -16.60 15.80
CA THR A 229 3.21 -17.20 15.47
C THR A 229 3.98 -16.35 14.47
N ARG A 230 5.30 -16.50 14.47
CA ARG A 230 6.17 -15.87 13.46
C ARG A 230 5.89 -16.41 12.05
N ARG A 231 5.55 -17.69 11.93
CA ARG A 231 5.20 -18.30 10.65
C ARG A 231 3.95 -17.65 10.06
N GLU A 232 2.95 -17.45 10.88
CA GLU A 232 1.73 -16.72 10.48
C GLU A 232 2.05 -15.29 10.02
N ALA A 233 2.84 -14.54 10.81
CA ALA A 233 3.29 -13.20 10.44
C ALA A 233 4.00 -13.19 9.08
N MET A 234 4.91 -14.15 8.86
CA MET A 234 5.67 -14.26 7.62
C MET A 234 4.77 -14.54 6.41
N GLN A 235 3.84 -15.47 6.53
CA GLN A 235 2.90 -15.83 5.45
C GLN A 235 1.95 -14.67 5.14
N ASP A 236 1.37 -14.05 6.17
CA ASP A 236 0.37 -13.00 6.01
C ASP A 236 0.98 -11.69 5.46
N VAL A 237 2.17 -11.32 5.95
CA VAL A 237 2.93 -10.17 5.44
C VAL A 237 3.41 -10.40 4.01
N SER A 238 3.88 -11.61 3.69
CA SER A 238 4.24 -11.98 2.32
C SER A 238 3.06 -11.80 1.38
N TYR A 239 1.92 -12.35 1.72
CA TYR A 239 0.70 -12.21 0.92
C TYR A 239 0.30 -10.74 0.76
N TYR A 240 0.34 -9.95 1.86
CA TYR A 240 0.02 -8.54 1.77
C TYR A 240 0.93 -7.78 0.83
N LEU A 241 2.24 -7.91 0.98
CA LEU A 241 3.21 -7.14 0.21
C LEU A 241 3.25 -7.57 -1.27
N MET A 242 3.31 -8.88 -1.52
CA MET A 242 3.57 -9.40 -2.86
C MET A 242 2.30 -9.54 -3.70
N GLU A 243 1.17 -9.93 -3.08
CA GLU A 243 -0.09 -10.13 -3.79
C GLU A 243 -1.04 -8.95 -3.59
N ARG A 244 -1.45 -8.71 -2.36
CA ARG A 244 -2.48 -7.71 -2.07
C ARG A 244 -2.08 -6.29 -2.43
N TYR A 245 -0.92 -5.83 -1.92
CA TYR A 245 -0.43 -4.47 -2.15
C TYR A 245 -0.03 -4.26 -3.61
N ASN A 246 0.71 -5.18 -4.19
CA ASN A 246 1.22 -5.05 -5.54
C ASN A 246 0.16 -5.22 -6.63
N TRP A 247 -0.80 -6.15 -6.47
CA TRP A 247 -1.70 -6.55 -7.57
C TRP A 247 -3.16 -6.15 -7.37
N VAL A 248 -3.60 -5.91 -6.15
CA VAL A 248 -5.03 -5.73 -5.85
C VAL A 248 -5.33 -4.35 -5.24
N ARG A 249 -4.45 -3.85 -4.38
CA ARG A 249 -4.70 -2.62 -3.63
C ARG A 249 -4.57 -1.40 -4.53
N PRO A 250 -5.65 -0.58 -4.69
CA PRO A 250 -5.57 0.67 -5.43
C PRO A 250 -4.55 1.62 -4.82
N HIS A 251 -3.75 2.27 -5.68
CA HIS A 251 -2.76 3.24 -5.25
C HIS A 251 -3.01 4.60 -5.91
N GLN A 252 -3.22 5.64 -5.10
CA GLN A 252 -3.54 6.99 -5.57
C GLN A 252 -2.48 7.56 -6.53
N PHE A 253 -1.20 7.23 -6.33
CA PHE A 253 -0.10 7.66 -7.20
C PHE A 253 -0.21 7.09 -8.63
N ASN A 254 -0.91 5.99 -8.81
CA ASN A 254 -1.10 5.27 -10.06
C ASN A 254 -2.55 5.41 -10.58
N ASP A 255 -3.21 6.53 -10.31
CA ASP A 255 -4.60 6.78 -10.72
C ASP A 255 -5.57 5.65 -10.34
N GLY A 256 -5.38 5.08 -9.14
CA GLY A 256 -6.19 3.99 -8.62
C GLY A 256 -5.74 2.59 -9.06
N LEU A 257 -4.78 2.44 -9.96
CA LEU A 257 -4.23 1.13 -10.32
C LEU A 257 -3.34 0.58 -9.21
N ALA A 258 -3.34 -0.74 -9.04
CA ALA A 258 -2.39 -1.41 -8.18
C ALA A 258 -0.95 -1.27 -8.73
N PRO A 259 0.09 -1.22 -7.88
CA PRO A 259 1.47 -0.92 -8.31
C PRO A 259 2.01 -1.78 -9.44
N ALA A 260 1.84 -3.10 -9.38
CA ALA A 260 2.31 -4.00 -10.43
C ALA A 260 1.50 -3.88 -11.71
N VAL A 261 0.17 -3.71 -11.60
CA VAL A 261 -0.73 -3.50 -12.76
C VAL A 261 -0.36 -2.20 -13.49
N ALA A 262 -0.08 -1.13 -12.74
CA ALA A 262 0.37 0.14 -13.32
C ALA A 262 1.71 -0.02 -14.06
N GLU A 263 2.66 -0.76 -13.49
CA GLU A 263 3.96 -1.01 -14.12
C GLU A 263 3.82 -1.80 -15.41
N GLU A 264 3.00 -2.86 -15.44
CA GLU A 264 2.75 -3.65 -16.66
C GLU A 264 2.10 -2.83 -17.75
N LYS A 265 1.09 -2.03 -17.40
CA LYS A 265 0.42 -1.15 -18.34
C LYS A 265 1.38 -0.14 -18.97
N LEU A 266 2.26 0.47 -18.17
CA LEU A 266 3.25 1.43 -18.65
C LEU A 266 4.31 0.77 -19.54
N LYS A 267 4.74 -0.47 -19.25
CA LYS A 267 5.63 -1.26 -20.14
C LYS A 267 4.99 -1.49 -21.51
N THR A 268 3.72 -1.87 -21.54
CA THR A 268 2.99 -2.11 -22.79
C THR A 268 2.90 -0.84 -23.65
N VAL A 269 2.67 0.33 -23.03
CA VAL A 269 2.56 1.62 -23.73
C VAL A 269 3.92 2.11 -24.24
N SER A 270 5.00 1.88 -23.49
CA SER A 270 6.35 2.32 -23.85
C SER A 270 7.09 1.39 -24.82
N GLY A 271 6.51 0.24 -25.19
CA GLY A 271 7.12 -0.71 -26.13
C GLY A 271 8.40 -1.37 -25.59
N ILE A 272 8.67 -1.27 -24.30
CA ILE A 272 9.80 -1.93 -23.63
C ILE A 272 9.33 -3.33 -23.20
N SER A 273 9.65 -4.33 -24.01
CA SER A 273 9.46 -5.75 -23.70
C SER A 273 10.67 -6.31 -22.97
#